data_616269b02d4b0b6a5a11e5c2c9f22db0
#
_entry.id   616269b02d4b0b6a5a11e5c2c9f22db0
#
_cell.length_a   1.000
_cell.length_b   1.000
_cell.length_c   1.000
_cell.angle_alpha   90.00
_cell.angle_beta   90.00
_cell.angle_gamma   90.00
#
_symmetry.space_group_name_H-M   'P 1'
#
loop_
_entity.id
_entity.type
_entity.pdbx_description
1 polymer ?
#
loop_
_entity_poly.entity_id
_entity_poly.type
_entity_poly.pdbx_seq_one_letter_code
_entity_poly.pdbx_strand_id
1 'polypeptide(L)'
;MNSEKQYIDLYNQCRDMIMGHSVDTMNAVRDAAFEDLKRIGFPTKKVERYKYTDIQALFEPDYGLNLNRLDIPVDPYEAFRCDVPNLSTSLYFVLNDGFYDKAMPKGHLLPEGVVVGSLAKYAAEHPDFVAKYYAKLAKTADDGITALNTMLAQDGLLVYVPKGVEVDRAVQVINILRSDVDLMVNRRVLIVVEDNARIKLLFCDHAADDRRFLATQVIEAYVGDNASLDLYCLEETHVKNVRVSNVFIEQQRDSRVSHNVITLHNGVTRNRTDLIFAGEGAECDLRGCVIADKHQHVDNNTLIDHRVGHCTSNELYKYVLDENAVGAFAGRVLVRHGAQKTDSVMRNQNLCSTKEARMYTQPMLEIYADDVKCAHGSTVGQLNDAALFYMRQRGIPLKEARLLLEFAFVNEVIDGIKLDPLRDRLHYLVEKRFRGELNKCEGCKLCR
;
A
#
# COMPACT_ATOMS: atom_id res chain seq x y z
N MET A 1 -27.33 7.01 2.58
CA MET A 1 -26.86 8.24 3.26
C MET A 1 -25.56 8.69 2.60
N ASN A 2 -25.30 9.98 2.63
CA ASN A 2 -24.08 10.55 2.07
C ASN A 2 -23.03 10.54 3.19
N SER A 3 -22.20 9.50 3.28
CA SER A 3 -21.26 9.33 4.41
C SER A 3 -20.18 10.43 4.46
N GLU A 4 -19.89 11.11 3.34
CA GLU A 4 -18.96 12.26 3.32
C GLU A 4 -19.44 13.46 4.13
N LYS A 5 -20.76 13.60 4.37
CA LYS A 5 -21.31 14.75 5.07
C LYS A 5 -20.74 14.90 6.49
N GLN A 6 -20.58 13.79 7.23
CA GLN A 6 -20.01 13.84 8.59
C GLN A 6 -18.58 14.42 8.59
N TYR A 7 -17.77 14.11 7.59
CA TYR A 7 -16.38 14.60 7.48
C TYR A 7 -16.33 16.07 7.01
N ILE A 8 -17.28 16.48 6.17
CA ILE A 8 -17.46 17.88 5.77
C ILE A 8 -17.85 18.72 6.98
N ASP A 9 -18.84 18.27 7.76
CA ASP A 9 -19.30 18.96 8.97
C ASP A 9 -18.18 19.00 10.02
N LEU A 10 -17.43 17.92 10.21
CA LEU A 10 -16.26 17.85 11.09
C LEU A 10 -15.20 18.88 10.71
N TYR A 11 -14.84 18.95 9.42
CA TYR A 11 -13.82 19.91 8.97
C TYR A 11 -14.26 21.35 9.20
N ASN A 12 -15.51 21.67 8.92
CA ASN A 12 -16.06 23.01 9.19
C ASN A 12 -15.97 23.41 10.67
N GLN A 13 -16.17 22.44 11.58
CA GLN A 13 -16.10 22.69 13.02
C GLN A 13 -14.69 22.72 13.58
N CYS A 14 -13.78 21.92 13.02
CA CYS A 14 -12.44 21.67 13.57
C CYS A 14 -11.29 22.21 12.69
N ARG A 15 -11.59 22.98 11.64
CA ARG A 15 -10.60 23.47 10.66
C ARG A 15 -9.40 24.14 11.31
N ASP A 16 -9.62 25.06 12.23
CA ASP A 16 -8.53 25.82 12.88
C ASP A 16 -7.67 24.90 13.76
N MET A 17 -8.26 23.90 14.41
CA MET A 17 -7.55 22.88 15.16
C MET A 17 -6.69 22.00 14.25
N ILE A 18 -7.24 21.55 13.13
CA ILE A 18 -6.51 20.73 12.14
C ILE A 18 -5.32 21.53 11.60
N MET A 19 -5.54 22.78 11.24
CA MET A 19 -4.49 23.66 10.71
C MET A 19 -3.43 24.00 11.77
N GLY A 20 -3.84 24.22 13.01
CA GLY A 20 -2.95 24.56 14.12
C GLY A 20 -1.98 23.44 14.53
N HIS A 21 -2.33 22.19 14.24
CA HIS A 21 -1.47 21.02 14.47
C HIS A 21 -0.75 20.53 13.20
N SER A 22 -0.64 21.40 12.19
CA SER A 22 0.06 21.12 10.94
C SER A 22 0.91 22.35 10.55
N VAL A 23 1.44 22.37 9.33
CA VAL A 23 2.32 23.42 8.83
C VAL A 23 1.76 24.08 7.56
N ASP A 24 2.18 25.30 7.28
CA ASP A 24 1.65 26.13 6.20
C ASP A 24 1.69 25.43 4.83
N THR A 25 2.77 24.72 4.52
CA THR A 25 2.91 23.99 3.25
C THR A 25 1.83 22.93 3.07
N MET A 26 1.49 22.20 4.14
CA MET A 26 0.43 21.20 4.11
C MET A 26 -0.96 21.87 4.15
N ASN A 27 -1.08 22.97 4.90
CA ASN A 27 -2.32 23.72 5.03
C ASN A 27 -2.74 24.39 3.71
N ALA A 28 -1.78 24.81 2.89
CA ALA A 28 -2.03 25.52 1.62
C ALA A 28 -2.92 24.73 0.62
N VAL A 29 -2.97 23.41 0.72
CA VAL A 29 -3.77 22.57 -0.18
C VAL A 29 -5.08 22.07 0.43
N ARG A 30 -5.32 22.28 1.75
CA ARG A 30 -6.47 21.71 2.47
C ARG A 30 -7.80 22.27 2.02
N ASP A 31 -7.92 23.57 1.87
CA ASP A 31 -9.19 24.18 1.49
C ASP A 31 -9.60 23.78 0.07
N ALA A 32 -8.62 23.63 -0.85
CA ALA A 32 -8.90 23.08 -2.17
C ALA A 32 -9.36 21.61 -2.10
N ALA A 33 -8.72 20.80 -1.27
CA ALA A 33 -9.13 19.41 -1.05
C ALA A 33 -10.53 19.30 -0.43
N PHE A 34 -10.87 20.20 0.50
CA PHE A 34 -12.20 20.29 1.09
C PHE A 34 -13.28 20.63 0.04
N GLU A 35 -13.03 21.65 -0.81
CA GLU A 35 -13.96 21.99 -1.89
C GLU A 35 -14.08 20.87 -2.93
N ASP A 36 -12.99 20.18 -3.23
CA ASP A 36 -13.04 18.99 -4.09
C ASP A 36 -13.89 17.90 -3.48
N LEU A 37 -13.71 17.55 -2.19
CA LEU A 37 -14.54 16.56 -1.51
C LEU A 37 -16.02 16.93 -1.53
N LYS A 38 -16.36 18.19 -1.31
CA LYS A 38 -17.76 18.68 -1.41
C LYS A 38 -18.33 18.52 -2.81
N ARG A 39 -17.51 18.77 -3.83
CA ARG A 39 -17.92 18.71 -5.24
C ARG A 39 -18.10 17.30 -5.75
N ILE A 40 -17.14 16.40 -5.47
CA ILE A 40 -17.12 15.04 -6.03
C ILE A 40 -17.73 14.00 -5.11
N GLY A 41 -17.71 14.21 -3.78
CA GLY A 41 -18.13 13.25 -2.78
C GLY A 41 -17.26 11.98 -2.71
N PHE A 42 -17.69 11.01 -1.92
CA PHE A 42 -17.06 9.69 -1.96
C PHE A 42 -17.48 8.90 -3.18
N PRO A 43 -16.56 8.14 -3.77
CA PRO A 43 -16.88 7.32 -4.93
C PRO A 43 -17.93 6.27 -4.59
N THR A 44 -18.88 6.10 -5.51
CA THR A 44 -19.90 5.06 -5.42
C THR A 44 -19.52 3.86 -6.30
N LYS A 45 -20.21 2.73 -6.15
CA LYS A 45 -20.06 1.56 -7.03
C LYS A 45 -20.36 1.83 -8.51
N LYS A 46 -20.89 3.00 -8.86
CA LYS A 46 -21.09 3.44 -10.26
C LYS A 46 -19.78 3.92 -10.90
N VAL A 47 -18.82 4.34 -10.09
CA VAL A 47 -17.47 4.66 -10.55
C VAL A 47 -16.73 3.35 -10.80
N GLU A 48 -16.28 3.10 -12.02
CA GLU A 48 -15.72 1.82 -12.46
C GLU A 48 -14.61 1.32 -11.53
N ARG A 49 -13.68 2.19 -11.14
CA ARG A 49 -12.57 1.88 -10.22
C ARG A 49 -13.01 1.48 -8.80
N TYR A 50 -14.28 1.73 -8.42
CA TYR A 50 -14.84 1.44 -7.09
C TYR A 50 -16.00 0.45 -7.14
N LYS A 51 -16.22 -0.18 -8.31
CA LYS A 51 -17.37 -1.06 -8.56
C LYS A 51 -17.52 -2.19 -7.54
N TYR A 52 -16.41 -2.70 -7.05
CA TYR A 52 -16.38 -3.88 -6.18
C TYR A 52 -16.23 -3.57 -4.69
N THR A 53 -15.99 -2.31 -4.31
CA THR A 53 -15.83 -1.88 -2.92
C THR A 53 -16.79 -0.75 -2.58
N ASP A 54 -17.60 -0.95 -1.53
CA ASP A 54 -18.59 0.03 -1.09
C ASP A 54 -17.98 1.05 -0.12
N ILE A 55 -17.37 2.09 -0.68
CA ILE A 55 -16.73 3.15 0.12
C ILE A 55 -17.74 3.86 1.02
N GLN A 56 -18.96 4.13 0.56
CA GLN A 56 -19.98 4.81 1.36
C GLN A 56 -20.27 4.04 2.66
N ALA A 57 -20.45 2.71 2.56
CA ALA A 57 -20.72 1.87 3.73
C ALA A 57 -19.50 1.77 4.68
N LEU A 58 -18.27 1.78 4.14
CA LEU A 58 -17.05 1.70 4.94
C LEU A 58 -16.79 2.98 5.75
N PHE A 59 -17.21 4.14 5.25
CA PHE A 59 -17.01 5.45 5.86
C PHE A 59 -18.26 5.94 6.62
N GLU A 60 -19.36 5.16 6.65
CA GLU A 60 -20.59 5.51 7.40
C GLU A 60 -20.43 5.47 8.93
N PRO A 61 -19.70 4.48 9.53
CA PRO A 61 -19.54 4.46 10.98
C PRO A 61 -18.88 5.73 11.52
N ASP A 62 -19.28 6.11 12.73
CA ASP A 62 -18.66 7.22 13.45
C ASP A 62 -17.33 6.76 14.06
N TYR A 63 -16.25 7.26 13.51
CA TYR A 63 -14.90 7.02 13.99
C TYR A 63 -14.36 8.23 14.72
N GLY A 64 -13.72 8.01 15.87
CA GLY A 64 -12.90 9.04 16.49
C GLY A 64 -11.73 9.49 15.60
N LEU A 65 -11.26 10.71 15.78
CA LEU A 65 -10.05 11.24 15.15
C LEU A 65 -9.15 11.90 16.20
N ASN A 66 -7.86 11.68 16.10
CA ASN A 66 -6.89 12.31 17.00
C ASN A 66 -6.48 13.71 16.50
N LEU A 67 -7.45 14.62 16.33
CA LEU A 67 -7.21 15.97 15.79
C LEU A 67 -6.33 16.84 16.70
N ASN A 68 -6.37 16.59 18.03
CA ASN A 68 -5.52 17.26 19.02
C ASN A 68 -4.09 16.70 19.10
N ARG A 69 -3.76 15.69 18.29
CA ARG A 69 -2.44 15.04 18.30
C ARG A 69 -2.02 14.57 19.69
N LEU A 70 -3.00 13.99 20.43
CA LEU A 70 -2.73 13.44 21.75
C LEU A 70 -1.68 12.35 21.68
N ASP A 71 -0.76 12.39 22.62
CA ASP A 71 0.30 11.40 22.74
C ASP A 71 -0.24 10.00 23.02
N ILE A 72 0.29 9.02 22.33
CA ILE A 72 0.06 7.62 22.62
C ILE A 72 1.15 7.19 23.63
N PRO A 73 0.81 6.79 24.86
CA PRO A 73 1.76 6.52 25.93
C PRO A 73 2.42 5.15 25.75
N VAL A 74 3.09 4.95 24.61
CA VAL A 74 3.81 3.71 24.26
C VAL A 74 5.11 4.06 23.60
N ASP A 75 6.19 3.45 24.06
CA ASP A 75 7.43 3.40 23.30
C ASP A 75 7.40 2.18 22.36
N PRO A 76 7.24 2.40 21.04
CA PRO A 76 7.17 1.30 20.10
C PRO A 76 8.50 0.54 19.97
N TYR A 77 9.64 1.17 20.25
CA TYR A 77 10.94 0.50 20.22
C TYR A 77 11.14 -0.49 21.38
N GLU A 78 10.44 -0.28 22.51
CA GLU A 78 10.45 -1.23 23.62
C GLU A 78 9.37 -2.30 23.47
N ALA A 79 8.21 -1.93 22.90
CA ALA A 79 7.04 -2.78 22.84
C ALA A 79 7.02 -3.68 21.60
N PHE A 80 7.50 -3.18 20.45
CA PHE A 80 7.51 -3.91 19.19
C PHE A 80 8.84 -4.61 18.97
N ARG A 81 8.78 -5.89 18.62
CA ARG A 81 9.94 -6.65 18.14
C ARG A 81 9.58 -7.22 16.77
N CYS A 82 10.25 -6.70 15.74
CA CYS A 82 10.21 -7.36 14.44
C CYS A 82 10.83 -8.75 14.58
N ASP A 83 10.05 -9.78 14.26
CA ASP A 83 10.47 -11.18 14.37
C ASP A 83 11.05 -11.72 13.05
N VAL A 84 11.40 -10.83 12.10
CA VAL A 84 12.11 -11.23 10.88
C VAL A 84 13.57 -11.51 11.22
N PRO A 85 14.00 -12.78 11.27
CA PRO A 85 15.38 -13.12 11.59
C PRO A 85 16.34 -12.52 10.56
N ASN A 86 17.47 -11.97 11.02
CA ASN A 86 18.52 -11.42 10.18
C ASN A 86 18.11 -10.24 9.27
N LEU A 87 16.92 -9.66 9.46
CA LEU A 87 16.53 -8.46 8.77
C LEU A 87 17.23 -7.25 9.40
N SER A 88 18.38 -6.89 8.84
CA SER A 88 19.10 -5.68 9.24
C SER A 88 18.47 -4.48 8.55
N THR A 89 17.53 -3.80 9.22
CA THR A 89 16.87 -2.60 8.71
C THR A 89 17.10 -1.40 9.60
N SER A 90 16.95 -0.19 9.03
CA SER A 90 16.77 1.03 9.80
C SER A 90 15.28 1.13 10.13
N LEU A 91 14.93 0.95 11.41
CA LEU A 91 13.56 0.78 11.87
C LEU A 91 12.96 2.10 12.36
N TYR A 92 11.78 2.42 11.85
CA TYR A 92 10.99 3.60 12.20
C TYR A 92 9.54 3.21 12.49
N PHE A 93 8.83 4.08 13.22
CA PHE A 93 7.43 3.85 13.57
C PHE A 93 6.54 5.02 13.20
N VAL A 94 5.34 4.65 12.75
CA VAL A 94 4.19 5.56 12.64
C VAL A 94 3.12 5.03 13.57
N LEU A 95 2.77 5.81 14.60
CA LEU A 95 1.69 5.49 15.52
C LEU A 95 0.41 6.17 15.05
N ASN A 96 -0.58 5.37 14.68
CA ASN A 96 -1.79 5.82 14.00
C ASN A 96 -1.46 6.57 12.70
N ASP A 97 -1.38 7.90 12.73
CA ASP A 97 -1.05 8.76 11.59
C ASP A 97 0.13 9.72 11.87
N GLY A 98 0.82 9.58 13.00
CA GLY A 98 1.96 10.41 13.40
C GLY A 98 3.29 9.67 13.36
N PHE A 99 4.30 10.30 12.79
CA PHE A 99 5.67 9.78 12.87
C PHE A 99 6.16 9.83 14.32
N TYR A 100 6.73 8.71 14.80
CA TYR A 100 7.26 8.62 16.17
C TYR A 100 8.73 9.04 16.20
N ASP A 101 9.02 10.17 16.82
CA ASP A 101 10.35 10.77 16.89
C ASP A 101 10.92 10.92 18.32
N LYS A 102 10.19 10.46 19.34
CA LYS A 102 10.58 10.67 20.75
C LYS A 102 11.80 9.87 21.19
N ALA A 103 12.00 8.70 20.60
CA ALA A 103 13.17 7.85 20.86
C ALA A 103 13.62 7.18 19.57
N MET A 104 14.73 7.64 19.01
CA MET A 104 15.37 6.96 17.88
C MET A 104 16.45 6.04 18.38
N PRO A 105 16.55 4.78 17.89
CA PRO A 105 17.60 3.87 18.32
C PRO A 105 18.99 4.44 18.03
N LYS A 106 19.88 4.39 19.02
CA LYS A 106 21.28 4.72 18.83
C LYS A 106 21.90 3.72 17.85
N GLY A 107 22.47 4.20 16.73
CA GLY A 107 23.18 3.35 15.76
C GLY A 107 22.51 3.15 14.41
N HIS A 108 21.33 3.73 14.17
CA HIS A 108 20.75 3.81 12.81
C HIS A 108 21.34 5.00 12.07
N LEU A 109 22.52 4.81 11.48
CA LEU A 109 23.13 5.81 10.61
C LEU A 109 22.58 5.60 9.19
N LEU A 110 21.75 6.52 8.73
CA LEU A 110 21.46 6.69 7.32
C LEU A 110 22.68 7.37 6.65
N PRO A 111 22.90 7.15 5.36
CA PRO A 111 23.88 7.93 4.61
C PRO A 111 23.64 9.44 4.74
N GLU A 112 24.69 10.24 4.59
CA GLU A 112 24.62 11.70 4.67
C GLU A 112 23.55 12.27 3.72
N GLY A 113 22.73 13.17 4.22
CA GLY A 113 21.66 13.84 3.46
C GLY A 113 20.37 13.02 3.32
N VAL A 114 20.36 11.73 3.67
CA VAL A 114 19.14 10.92 3.65
C VAL A 114 18.25 11.28 4.84
N VAL A 115 16.97 11.53 4.57
CA VAL A 115 15.98 11.88 5.59
C VAL A 115 14.88 10.83 5.65
N VAL A 116 14.61 10.32 6.83
CA VAL A 116 13.40 9.54 7.17
C VAL A 116 12.82 10.14 8.44
N GLY A 117 11.68 10.80 8.33
CA GLY A 117 11.17 11.57 9.46
C GLY A 117 9.76 12.12 9.28
N SER A 118 9.33 12.97 10.21
CA SER A 118 8.07 13.69 10.13
C SER A 118 8.03 14.61 8.91
N LEU A 119 7.01 14.44 8.10
CA LEU A 119 6.77 15.29 6.93
C LEU A 119 6.50 16.74 7.34
N ALA A 120 5.72 16.94 8.41
CA ALA A 120 5.38 18.28 8.90
C ALA A 120 6.62 19.02 9.43
N LYS A 121 7.48 18.32 10.21
CA LYS A 121 8.74 18.94 10.69
C LYS A 121 9.64 19.35 9.54
N TYR A 122 9.85 18.45 8.60
CA TYR A 122 10.69 18.75 7.45
C TYR A 122 10.11 19.88 6.57
N ALA A 123 8.78 19.90 6.41
CA ALA A 123 8.10 20.96 5.66
C ALA A 123 8.20 22.34 6.34
N ALA A 124 8.29 22.40 7.67
CA ALA A 124 8.51 23.65 8.39
C ALA A 124 9.92 24.20 8.16
N GLU A 125 10.92 23.31 8.03
CA GLU A 125 12.33 23.69 7.80
C GLU A 125 12.64 23.91 6.31
N HIS A 126 11.96 23.17 5.41
CA HIS A 126 12.19 23.15 3.97
C HIS A 126 10.87 23.30 3.18
N PRO A 127 10.12 24.44 3.35
CA PRO A 127 8.79 24.57 2.78
C PRO A 127 8.76 24.49 1.25
N ASP A 128 9.72 25.13 0.56
CA ASP A 128 9.80 25.14 -0.90
C ASP A 128 10.05 23.74 -1.47
N PHE A 129 10.89 22.92 -0.80
CA PHE A 129 11.14 21.56 -1.20
C PHE A 129 9.85 20.73 -1.12
N VAL A 130 9.15 20.76 0.00
CA VAL A 130 7.92 19.98 0.18
C VAL A 130 6.81 20.47 -0.74
N ALA A 131 6.65 21.79 -0.92
CA ALA A 131 5.67 22.38 -1.82
C ALA A 131 5.84 21.95 -3.28
N LYS A 132 7.07 21.63 -3.70
CA LYS A 132 7.36 21.10 -5.05
C LYS A 132 6.72 19.72 -5.31
N TYR A 133 6.61 18.88 -4.29
CA TYR A 133 6.21 17.49 -4.43
C TYR A 133 4.86 17.17 -3.79
N TYR A 134 4.53 17.75 -2.65
CA TYR A 134 3.34 17.44 -1.87
C TYR A 134 2.04 17.76 -2.62
N ALA A 135 1.13 16.80 -2.69
CA ALA A 135 -0.17 16.87 -3.37
C ALA A 135 -0.07 17.21 -4.88
N LYS A 136 1.03 16.82 -5.56
CA LYS A 136 1.19 17.05 -7.01
C LYS A 136 0.76 15.84 -7.84
N LEU A 137 1.04 14.62 -7.38
CA LEU A 137 0.57 13.39 -8.02
C LEU A 137 -0.80 12.99 -7.49
N ALA A 138 -1.01 13.11 -6.20
CA ALA A 138 -2.25 12.80 -5.50
C ALA A 138 -3.28 13.94 -5.65
N LYS A 139 -3.84 14.06 -6.86
CA LYS A 139 -4.80 15.12 -7.19
C LYS A 139 -6.13 14.90 -6.49
N THR A 140 -6.52 15.85 -5.66
CA THR A 140 -7.76 15.81 -4.87
C THR A 140 -9.02 15.92 -5.74
N ALA A 141 -8.92 16.60 -6.87
CA ALA A 141 -10.03 16.77 -7.83
C ALA A 141 -10.49 15.48 -8.50
N ASP A 142 -9.68 14.42 -8.46
CA ASP A 142 -9.93 13.17 -9.17
C ASP A 142 -10.47 12.04 -8.25
N ASP A 143 -10.35 12.19 -6.92
CA ASP A 143 -10.70 11.12 -5.98
C ASP A 143 -11.06 11.66 -4.58
N GLY A 144 -12.28 11.38 -4.11
CA GLY A 144 -12.79 11.85 -2.83
C GLY A 144 -12.05 11.30 -1.61
N ILE A 145 -11.45 10.12 -1.70
CA ILE A 145 -10.64 9.56 -0.60
C ILE A 145 -9.29 10.28 -0.51
N THR A 146 -8.68 10.57 -1.65
CA THR A 146 -7.47 11.41 -1.72
C THR A 146 -7.75 12.82 -1.18
N ALA A 147 -8.91 13.39 -1.52
CA ALA A 147 -9.35 14.68 -1.01
C ALA A 147 -9.53 14.66 0.51
N LEU A 148 -10.23 13.66 1.04
CA LEU A 148 -10.41 13.47 2.48
C LEU A 148 -9.07 13.33 3.23
N ASN A 149 -8.17 12.48 2.73
CA ASN A 149 -6.86 12.30 3.34
C ASN A 149 -6.06 13.61 3.36
N THR A 150 -6.03 14.34 2.23
CA THR A 150 -5.34 15.63 2.14
C THR A 150 -5.95 16.68 3.06
N MET A 151 -7.27 16.67 3.23
CA MET A 151 -8.01 17.55 4.12
C MET A 151 -7.68 17.30 5.61
N LEU A 152 -7.50 16.03 6.02
CA LEU A 152 -7.39 15.66 7.43
C LEU A 152 -5.97 15.34 7.90
N ALA A 153 -5.05 14.95 7.03
CA ALA A 153 -3.67 14.61 7.43
C ALA A 153 -2.93 15.81 8.01
N GLN A 154 -2.50 15.73 9.28
CA GLN A 154 -1.80 16.82 9.99
C GLN A 154 -0.28 16.66 9.99
N ASP A 155 0.20 15.40 9.83
CA ASP A 155 1.60 15.02 9.68
C ASP A 155 1.68 13.86 8.69
N GLY A 156 2.85 13.28 8.54
CA GLY A 156 3.11 12.13 7.71
C GLY A 156 4.56 11.70 7.79
N LEU A 157 4.93 10.81 6.89
CA LEU A 157 6.30 10.34 6.72
C LEU A 157 6.93 11.01 5.48
N LEU A 158 8.13 11.55 5.64
CA LEU A 158 9.02 11.89 4.54
C LEU A 158 10.13 10.86 4.44
N VAL A 159 10.40 10.40 3.22
CA VAL A 159 11.61 9.68 2.84
C VAL A 159 12.28 10.46 1.71
N TYR A 160 13.46 11.00 1.96
CA TYR A 160 14.26 11.72 0.97
C TYR A 160 15.62 11.08 0.81
N VAL A 161 15.98 10.77 -0.42
CA VAL A 161 17.32 10.24 -0.77
C VAL A 161 17.95 11.16 -1.80
N PRO A 162 19.02 11.86 -1.42
CA PRO A 162 19.67 12.82 -2.32
C PRO A 162 20.39 12.13 -3.49
N LYS A 163 20.69 12.91 -4.51
CA LYS A 163 21.32 12.47 -5.76
C LYS A 163 22.57 11.64 -5.52
N GLY A 164 22.62 10.48 -6.19
CA GLY A 164 23.78 9.59 -6.20
C GLY A 164 23.99 8.79 -4.90
N VAL A 165 23.06 8.88 -3.95
CA VAL A 165 23.17 8.14 -2.68
C VAL A 165 22.47 6.78 -2.78
N GLU A 166 23.18 5.73 -2.40
CA GLU A 166 22.63 4.39 -2.23
C GLU A 166 22.42 4.08 -0.75
N VAL A 167 21.20 3.71 -0.39
CA VAL A 167 20.84 3.30 0.97
C VAL A 167 20.91 1.77 1.04
N ASP A 168 22.08 1.25 1.43
CA ASP A 168 22.37 -0.20 1.44
C ASP A 168 21.41 -0.99 2.33
N ARG A 169 21.16 -0.44 3.54
CA ARG A 169 20.27 -1.07 4.52
C ARG A 169 18.82 -0.65 4.24
N ALA A 170 17.94 -1.62 4.08
CA ALA A 170 16.53 -1.34 3.90
C ALA A 170 15.95 -0.51 5.05
N VAL A 171 15.11 0.46 4.73
CA VAL A 171 14.36 1.26 5.71
C VAL A 171 13.03 0.55 5.96
N GLN A 172 12.76 0.21 7.22
CA GLN A 172 11.52 -0.41 7.65
C GLN A 172 10.68 0.58 8.44
N VAL A 173 9.44 0.75 8.04
CA VAL A 173 8.44 1.59 8.70
C VAL A 173 7.31 0.72 9.19
N ILE A 174 7.14 0.67 10.50
CA ILE A 174 6.05 -0.07 11.14
C ILE A 174 4.92 0.90 11.46
N ASN A 175 3.80 0.69 10.80
CA ASN A 175 2.56 1.40 11.08
C ASN A 175 1.77 0.63 12.14
N ILE A 176 1.53 1.23 13.29
CA ILE A 176 0.79 0.61 14.39
C ILE A 176 -0.52 1.36 14.59
N LEU A 177 -1.64 0.64 14.51
CA LEU A 177 -2.95 1.13 14.87
C LEU A 177 -3.20 0.79 16.33
N ARG A 178 -3.46 1.82 17.15
CA ARG A 178 -3.73 1.67 18.57
C ARG A 178 -4.72 2.72 19.07
N SER A 179 -5.78 2.27 19.74
CA SER A 179 -6.79 3.15 20.32
C SER A 179 -7.69 2.40 21.29
N ASP A 180 -8.23 3.11 22.29
CA ASP A 180 -9.27 2.59 23.18
C ASP A 180 -10.68 2.71 22.60
N VAL A 181 -10.82 3.42 21.47
CA VAL A 181 -12.07 3.63 20.73
C VAL A 181 -11.92 3.27 19.26
N ASP A 182 -13.01 3.12 18.53
CA ASP A 182 -12.98 3.00 17.08
C ASP A 182 -12.38 4.27 16.48
N LEU A 183 -11.36 4.16 15.65
CA LEU A 183 -10.53 5.30 15.23
C LEU A 183 -10.30 5.33 13.72
N MET A 184 -10.40 6.53 13.15
CA MET A 184 -9.93 6.82 11.81
C MET A 184 -8.54 7.45 11.86
N VAL A 185 -7.65 7.00 10.98
CA VAL A 185 -6.30 7.55 10.81
C VAL A 185 -6.07 7.96 9.36
N ASN A 186 -5.32 9.05 9.17
CA ASN A 186 -5.07 9.63 7.85
C ASN A 186 -3.57 9.72 7.61
N ARG A 187 -2.99 8.64 7.09
CA ARG A 187 -1.55 8.53 6.83
C ARG A 187 -1.17 9.23 5.53
N ARG A 188 -0.13 10.04 5.58
CA ARG A 188 0.46 10.69 4.42
C ARG A 188 1.93 10.33 4.29
N VAL A 189 2.37 9.99 3.09
CA VAL A 189 3.77 9.63 2.84
C VAL A 189 4.25 10.35 1.58
N LEU A 190 5.42 11.00 1.69
CA LEU A 190 6.13 11.59 0.57
C LEU A 190 7.49 10.90 0.44
N ILE A 191 7.75 10.33 -0.74
CA ILE A 191 9.01 9.67 -1.07
C ILE A 191 9.64 10.42 -2.24
N VAL A 192 10.88 10.89 -2.06
CA VAL A 192 11.66 11.52 -3.12
C VAL A 192 13.01 10.83 -3.22
N VAL A 193 13.24 10.14 -4.33
CA VAL A 193 14.50 9.47 -4.65
C VAL A 193 15.10 10.21 -5.83
N GLU A 194 16.15 10.99 -5.60
CA GLU A 194 16.75 11.82 -6.64
C GLU A 194 17.57 10.99 -7.64
N ASP A 195 18.10 11.65 -8.67
CA ASP A 195 18.86 10.99 -9.75
C ASP A 195 19.98 10.10 -9.23
N ASN A 196 20.12 8.91 -9.82
CA ASN A 196 21.13 7.90 -9.46
C ASN A 196 21.08 7.42 -8.00
N ALA A 197 20.01 7.72 -7.27
CA ALA A 197 19.82 7.29 -5.88
C ALA A 197 19.09 5.95 -5.80
N ARG A 198 19.28 5.21 -4.70
CA ARG A 198 18.67 3.89 -4.51
C ARG A 198 18.21 3.69 -3.09
N ILE A 199 17.00 3.13 -2.92
CA ILE A 199 16.47 2.78 -1.60
C ILE A 199 15.52 1.58 -1.67
N LYS A 200 15.50 0.78 -0.60
CA LYS A 200 14.51 -0.26 -0.34
C LYS A 200 13.69 0.14 0.89
N LEU A 201 12.38 0.20 0.72
CA LEU A 201 11.42 0.56 1.77
C LEU A 201 10.50 -0.62 2.06
N LEU A 202 10.33 -0.94 3.35
CA LEU A 202 9.38 -1.93 3.82
C LEU A 202 8.38 -1.26 4.76
N PHE A 203 7.12 -1.20 4.35
CA PHE A 203 6.00 -0.78 5.19
C PHE A 203 5.29 -2.02 5.73
N CYS A 204 5.11 -2.07 7.05
CA CYS A 204 4.35 -3.12 7.72
C CYS A 204 3.17 -2.50 8.47
N ASP A 205 1.96 -2.95 8.18
CA ASP A 205 0.74 -2.50 8.86
C ASP A 205 0.30 -3.51 9.90
N HIS A 206 0.20 -3.07 11.16
CA HIS A 206 -0.26 -3.86 12.29
C HIS A 206 -1.37 -3.14 13.06
N ALA A 207 -2.25 -3.91 13.71
CA ALA A 207 -3.22 -3.41 14.66
C ALA A 207 -2.94 -4.04 16.03
N ALA A 208 -2.73 -3.19 17.03
CA ALA A 208 -2.42 -3.63 18.40
C ALA A 208 -3.68 -3.98 19.19
N ASP A 209 -4.80 -3.35 18.87
CA ASP A 209 -6.06 -3.47 19.62
C ASP A 209 -7.17 -4.04 18.75
N ASP A 210 -8.15 -4.70 19.40
CA ASP A 210 -9.34 -5.29 18.76
C ASP A 210 -10.45 -4.24 18.54
N ARG A 211 -10.09 -3.02 18.13
CA ARG A 211 -11.01 -1.95 17.76
C ARG A 211 -11.22 -1.91 16.26
N ARG A 212 -12.26 -1.22 15.81
CA ARG A 212 -12.41 -0.91 14.39
C ARG A 212 -11.51 0.26 14.03
N PHE A 213 -10.67 0.05 13.05
CA PHE A 213 -9.86 1.12 12.48
C PHE A 213 -10.26 1.36 11.03
N LEU A 214 -10.36 2.62 10.66
CA LEU A 214 -10.42 3.07 9.27
C LEU A 214 -9.14 3.81 8.95
N ALA A 215 -8.23 3.18 8.20
CA ALA A 215 -6.98 3.79 7.78
C ALA A 215 -7.06 4.26 6.33
N THR A 216 -7.00 5.58 6.11
CA THR A 216 -6.68 6.12 4.79
C THR A 216 -5.19 6.35 4.67
N GLN A 217 -4.61 6.03 3.53
CA GLN A 217 -3.21 6.25 3.25
C GLN A 217 -3.03 6.84 1.85
N VAL A 218 -2.23 7.89 1.74
CA VAL A 218 -1.81 8.44 0.45
C VAL A 218 -0.30 8.51 0.41
N ILE A 219 0.28 7.84 -0.59
CA ILE A 219 1.72 7.83 -0.86
C ILE A 219 1.97 8.52 -2.19
N GLU A 220 2.87 9.50 -2.20
CA GLU A 220 3.42 10.11 -3.42
C GLU A 220 4.89 9.77 -3.49
N ALA A 221 5.33 9.15 -4.59
CA ALA A 221 6.71 8.75 -4.81
C ALA A 221 7.25 9.33 -6.13
N TYR A 222 8.37 10.01 -6.04
CA TYR A 222 9.10 10.58 -7.17
C TYR A 222 10.43 9.88 -7.30
N VAL A 223 10.68 9.28 -8.47
CA VAL A 223 11.89 8.51 -8.75
C VAL A 223 12.63 9.15 -9.92
N GLY A 224 13.79 9.75 -9.63
CA GLY A 224 14.61 10.51 -10.55
C GLY A 224 15.29 9.67 -11.65
N ASP A 225 16.08 10.33 -12.50
CA ASP A 225 16.81 9.66 -13.58
C ASP A 225 17.76 8.59 -13.04
N ASN A 226 17.72 7.38 -13.63
CA ASN A 226 18.54 6.22 -13.22
C ASN A 226 18.43 5.86 -11.72
N ALA A 227 17.38 6.28 -11.04
CA ALA A 227 17.14 5.98 -9.64
C ALA A 227 16.38 4.66 -9.47
N SER A 228 16.40 4.10 -8.25
CA SER A 228 15.71 2.84 -7.95
C SER A 228 14.97 2.91 -6.63
N LEU A 229 13.70 2.51 -6.66
CA LEU A 229 12.84 2.37 -5.49
C LEU A 229 12.28 0.94 -5.44
N ASP A 230 12.66 0.16 -4.42
CA ASP A 230 11.94 -1.07 -4.07
C ASP A 230 11.00 -0.77 -2.89
N LEU A 231 9.70 -0.86 -3.12
CA LEU A 231 8.65 -0.58 -2.14
C LEU A 231 7.88 -1.87 -1.81
N TYR A 232 7.99 -2.33 -0.57
CA TYR A 232 7.29 -3.50 -0.05
C TYR A 232 6.24 -3.06 0.96
N CYS A 233 4.98 -3.48 0.77
CA CYS A 233 3.87 -3.20 1.68
C CYS A 233 3.30 -4.52 2.18
N LEU A 234 3.41 -4.78 3.48
CA LEU A 234 2.90 -5.97 4.14
C LEU A 234 1.77 -5.59 5.09
N GLU A 235 0.60 -6.20 4.92
CA GLU A 235 -0.56 -5.98 5.77
C GLU A 235 -0.89 -7.22 6.59
N GLU A 236 -0.79 -7.07 7.91
CA GLU A 236 -1.19 -8.03 8.94
C GLU A 236 -2.00 -7.28 10.00
N THR A 237 -3.22 -6.89 9.66
CA THR A 237 -4.11 -6.14 10.55
C THR A 237 -5.18 -7.07 11.16
N HIS A 238 -6.34 -6.54 11.51
CA HIS A 238 -7.42 -7.29 12.15
C HIS A 238 -8.66 -7.34 11.24
N VAL A 239 -9.51 -8.36 11.40
CA VAL A 239 -10.72 -8.56 10.59
C VAL A 239 -11.75 -7.42 10.69
N LYS A 240 -11.66 -6.56 11.70
CA LYS A 240 -12.51 -5.37 11.85
C LYS A 240 -11.92 -4.12 11.17
N ASN A 241 -10.70 -4.21 10.63
CA ASN A 241 -10.00 -3.06 10.07
C ASN A 241 -10.40 -2.82 8.62
N VAL A 242 -10.52 -1.55 8.29
CA VAL A 242 -10.69 -1.05 6.93
C VAL A 242 -9.45 -0.24 6.57
N ARG A 243 -8.83 -0.57 5.44
CA ARG A 243 -7.69 0.17 4.90
C ARG A 243 -7.96 0.58 3.46
N VAL A 244 -7.82 1.87 3.17
CA VAL A 244 -7.88 2.42 1.81
C VAL A 244 -6.56 3.13 1.52
N SER A 245 -5.77 2.57 0.62
CA SER A 245 -4.44 3.07 0.27
C SER A 245 -4.37 3.50 -1.18
N ASN A 246 -3.99 4.75 -1.43
CA ASN A 246 -3.73 5.31 -2.75
C ASN A 246 -2.24 5.62 -2.89
N VAL A 247 -1.57 4.96 -3.83
CA VAL A 247 -0.14 5.11 -4.12
C VAL A 247 0.01 5.72 -5.51
N PHE A 248 0.74 6.82 -5.60
CA PHE A 248 1.04 7.52 -6.85
C PHE A 248 2.55 7.56 -7.04
N ILE A 249 3.03 7.06 -8.18
CA ILE A 249 4.45 6.95 -8.48
C ILE A 249 4.74 7.62 -9.82
N GLU A 250 5.73 8.50 -9.87
CA GLU A 250 6.24 9.06 -11.10
C GLU A 250 7.71 8.65 -11.30
N GLN A 251 8.01 8.10 -12.48
CA GLN A 251 9.32 7.61 -12.85
C GLN A 251 9.93 8.45 -13.97
N GLN A 252 11.17 8.90 -13.74
CA GLN A 252 11.98 9.58 -14.73
C GLN A 252 12.82 8.58 -15.54
N ARG A 253 13.67 9.08 -16.42
CA ARG A 253 14.44 8.31 -17.40
C ARG A 253 15.30 7.22 -16.75
N ASP A 254 15.30 6.01 -17.34
CA ASP A 254 16.10 4.85 -16.95
C ASP A 254 15.92 4.42 -15.49
N SER A 255 14.85 4.89 -14.83
CA SER A 255 14.57 4.56 -13.43
C SER A 255 13.91 3.19 -13.27
N ARG A 256 14.02 2.62 -12.07
CA ARG A 256 13.45 1.31 -11.75
C ARG A 256 12.58 1.37 -10.50
N VAL A 257 11.36 0.86 -10.59
CA VAL A 257 10.45 0.71 -9.47
C VAL A 257 10.01 -0.74 -9.34
N SER A 258 10.13 -1.29 -8.14
CA SER A 258 9.48 -2.53 -7.74
C SER A 258 8.49 -2.21 -6.63
N HIS A 259 7.20 -2.50 -6.83
CA HIS A 259 6.18 -2.30 -5.78
C HIS A 259 5.45 -3.62 -5.51
N ASN A 260 5.59 -4.11 -4.28
CA ASN A 260 5.02 -5.38 -3.84
C ASN A 260 3.98 -5.14 -2.76
N VAL A 261 2.73 -5.56 -2.99
CA VAL A 261 1.60 -5.41 -2.05
C VAL A 261 1.17 -6.79 -1.58
N ILE A 262 1.37 -7.06 -0.30
CA ILE A 262 1.12 -8.38 0.31
C ILE A 262 0.10 -8.22 1.42
N THR A 263 -1.08 -8.85 1.26
CA THR A 263 -2.15 -8.87 2.25
C THR A 263 -2.32 -10.29 2.77
N LEU A 264 -1.90 -10.52 4.01
CA LEU A 264 -1.98 -11.81 4.68
C LEU A 264 -3.16 -11.90 5.66
N HIS A 265 -3.49 -10.79 6.31
CA HIS A 265 -4.62 -10.72 7.24
C HIS A 265 -5.18 -9.30 7.30
N ASN A 266 -6.49 -9.16 7.14
CA ASN A 266 -7.21 -7.87 7.10
C ASN A 266 -8.70 -8.04 7.40
N GLY A 267 -9.46 -6.96 7.37
CA GLY A 267 -10.91 -6.97 7.22
C GLY A 267 -11.30 -6.61 5.78
N VAL A 268 -11.30 -5.30 5.47
CA VAL A 268 -11.51 -4.78 4.12
C VAL A 268 -10.30 -3.95 3.71
N THR A 269 -9.68 -4.33 2.61
CA THR A 269 -8.54 -3.59 2.07
C THR A 269 -8.80 -3.19 0.62
N ARG A 270 -8.59 -1.91 0.35
CA ARG A 270 -8.57 -1.41 -1.02
C ARG A 270 -7.26 -0.68 -1.28
N ASN A 271 -6.52 -1.18 -2.28
CA ASN A 271 -5.28 -0.59 -2.74
C ASN A 271 -5.47 -0.01 -4.15
N ARG A 272 -4.99 1.21 -4.35
CA ARG A 272 -4.83 1.83 -5.65
C ARG A 272 -3.37 2.14 -5.87
N THR A 273 -2.83 1.74 -7.03
CA THR A 273 -1.47 2.09 -7.45
C THR A 273 -1.53 2.71 -8.84
N ASP A 274 -1.24 3.99 -8.93
CA ASP A 274 -1.11 4.70 -10.20
C ASP A 274 0.37 5.02 -10.43
N LEU A 275 0.93 4.47 -11.51
CA LEU A 275 2.32 4.66 -11.90
C LEU A 275 2.40 5.35 -13.26
N ILE A 276 3.25 6.37 -13.35
CA ILE A 276 3.45 7.18 -14.52
C ILE A 276 4.89 7.06 -14.99
N PHE A 277 5.11 6.67 -16.22
CA PHE A 277 6.39 6.81 -16.89
C PHE A 277 6.49 8.19 -17.54
N ALA A 278 7.27 9.07 -16.92
CA ALA A 278 7.52 10.43 -17.37
C ALA A 278 8.85 10.54 -18.16
N GLY A 279 9.78 9.59 -17.99
CA GLY A 279 11.06 9.50 -18.67
C GLY A 279 11.22 8.17 -19.43
N GLU A 280 11.90 8.20 -20.58
CA GLU A 280 12.15 7.01 -21.42
C GLU A 280 13.03 5.97 -20.72
N GLY A 281 12.94 4.71 -21.12
CA GLY A 281 13.77 3.62 -20.63
C GLY A 281 13.45 3.17 -19.20
N ALA A 282 12.37 3.70 -18.59
CA ALA A 282 12.00 3.33 -17.24
C ALA A 282 11.35 1.94 -17.17
N GLU A 283 11.57 1.26 -16.05
CA GLU A 283 11.08 -0.10 -15.81
C GLU A 283 10.26 -0.17 -14.53
N CYS A 284 9.13 -0.88 -14.52
CA CYS A 284 8.41 -1.21 -13.30
C CYS A 284 8.03 -2.68 -13.19
N ASP A 285 8.01 -3.19 -11.94
CA ASP A 285 7.53 -4.52 -11.58
C ASP A 285 6.53 -4.39 -10.42
N LEU A 286 5.22 -4.51 -10.73
CA LEU A 286 4.15 -4.45 -9.74
C LEU A 286 3.72 -5.86 -9.37
N ARG A 287 3.74 -6.21 -8.09
CA ARG A 287 3.34 -7.53 -7.63
C ARG A 287 2.36 -7.46 -6.47
N GLY A 288 1.40 -8.37 -6.46
CA GLY A 288 0.44 -8.52 -5.37
C GLY A 288 0.25 -9.98 -4.97
N CYS A 289 0.26 -10.23 -3.65
CA CYS A 289 -0.11 -11.52 -3.07
C CYS A 289 -1.22 -11.29 -2.05
N VAL A 290 -2.34 -11.98 -2.24
CA VAL A 290 -3.50 -11.89 -1.37
C VAL A 290 -3.90 -13.27 -0.89
N ILE A 291 -4.00 -13.44 0.43
CA ILE A 291 -4.55 -14.64 1.06
C ILE A 291 -5.69 -14.18 1.96
N ALA A 292 -6.92 -14.54 1.59
CA ALA A 292 -8.12 -14.11 2.31
C ALA A 292 -9.09 -15.27 2.54
N ASP A 293 -9.71 -15.27 3.73
CA ASP A 293 -10.72 -16.23 4.15
C ASP A 293 -11.91 -15.53 4.83
N LYS A 294 -12.84 -16.28 5.39
CA LYS A 294 -14.01 -15.77 6.11
C LYS A 294 -14.79 -14.76 5.27
N HIS A 295 -14.89 -13.51 5.72
CA HIS A 295 -15.55 -12.41 5.03
C HIS A 295 -14.59 -11.29 4.64
N GLN A 296 -13.30 -11.61 4.58
CA GLN A 296 -12.29 -10.64 4.17
C GLN A 296 -12.50 -10.19 2.74
N HIS A 297 -12.20 -8.92 2.49
CA HIS A 297 -12.33 -8.31 1.17
C HIS A 297 -11.01 -7.62 0.80
N VAL A 298 -10.46 -7.93 -0.38
CA VAL A 298 -9.25 -7.27 -0.89
C VAL A 298 -9.45 -6.86 -2.34
N ASP A 299 -9.39 -5.55 -2.58
CA ASP A 299 -9.53 -4.91 -3.90
C ASP A 299 -8.21 -4.21 -4.27
N ASN A 300 -7.52 -4.71 -5.30
CA ASN A 300 -6.34 -4.07 -5.87
C ASN A 300 -6.70 -3.44 -7.22
N ASN A 301 -6.44 -2.14 -7.36
CA ASN A 301 -6.68 -1.39 -8.58
C ASN A 301 -5.39 -0.73 -9.03
N THR A 302 -4.93 -1.00 -10.25
CA THR A 302 -3.69 -0.46 -10.80
C THR A 302 -3.94 0.36 -12.06
N LEU A 303 -3.10 1.37 -12.26
CA LEU A 303 -2.96 2.10 -13.51
C LEU A 303 -1.48 2.27 -13.82
N ILE A 304 -1.03 1.79 -14.97
CA ILE A 304 0.30 2.06 -15.50
C ILE A 304 0.13 2.95 -16.73
N ASP A 305 0.57 4.23 -16.63
CA ASP A 305 0.45 5.24 -17.68
C ASP A 305 1.79 5.41 -18.40
N HIS A 306 1.95 4.75 -19.55
CA HIS A 306 3.09 4.91 -20.45
C HIS A 306 2.90 6.18 -21.27
N ARG A 307 3.59 7.26 -20.88
CA ARG A 307 3.54 8.56 -21.56
C ARG A 307 4.63 8.74 -22.59
N VAL A 308 5.73 8.01 -22.41
CA VAL A 308 6.95 8.08 -23.24
C VAL A 308 7.35 6.69 -23.68
N GLY A 309 8.22 6.62 -24.71
CA GLY A 309 8.64 5.36 -25.30
C GLY A 309 9.69 4.57 -24.53
N HIS A 310 9.98 3.37 -25.01
CA HIS A 310 11.03 2.47 -24.51
C HIS A 310 10.88 2.03 -23.04
N CYS A 311 9.65 2.10 -22.47
CA CYS A 311 9.39 1.71 -21.10
C CYS A 311 8.87 0.28 -21.00
N THR A 312 9.26 -0.40 -19.92
CA THR A 312 8.84 -1.78 -19.64
C THR A 312 8.03 -1.87 -18.35
N SER A 313 6.88 -2.54 -18.39
CA SER A 313 6.09 -2.82 -17.21
C SER A 313 5.71 -4.29 -17.10
N ASN A 314 5.90 -4.85 -15.92
CA ASN A 314 5.46 -6.19 -15.58
C ASN A 314 4.54 -6.13 -14.37
N GLU A 315 3.40 -6.82 -14.46
CA GLU A 315 2.41 -6.85 -13.39
C GLU A 315 1.98 -8.28 -13.12
N LEU A 316 2.05 -8.71 -11.84
CA LEU A 316 1.64 -10.03 -11.40
C LEU A 316 0.88 -9.95 -10.08
N TYR A 317 -0.43 -10.23 -10.12
CA TYR A 317 -1.26 -10.33 -8.92
C TYR A 317 -1.81 -11.74 -8.77
N LYS A 318 -1.63 -12.33 -7.56
CA LYS A 318 -2.16 -13.66 -7.22
C LYS A 318 -3.03 -13.61 -5.98
N TYR A 319 -4.18 -14.26 -6.05
CA TYR A 319 -5.15 -14.36 -4.96
C TYR A 319 -5.39 -15.82 -4.62
N VAL A 320 -5.38 -16.14 -3.34
CA VAL A 320 -5.95 -17.37 -2.78
C VAL A 320 -7.10 -16.97 -1.86
N LEU A 321 -8.30 -17.38 -2.27
CA LEU A 321 -9.55 -17.00 -1.60
C LEU A 321 -10.23 -18.26 -1.09
N ASP A 322 -10.60 -18.26 0.19
CA ASP A 322 -11.31 -19.36 0.82
C ASP A 322 -12.60 -18.87 1.49
N GLU A 323 -13.46 -19.79 1.89
CA GLU A 323 -14.75 -19.52 2.54
C GLU A 323 -15.59 -18.48 1.77
N ASN A 324 -15.96 -17.36 2.41
CA ASN A 324 -16.76 -16.28 1.81
C ASN A 324 -15.91 -15.05 1.44
N ALA A 325 -14.59 -15.22 1.30
CA ALA A 325 -13.71 -14.11 0.95
C ALA A 325 -14.02 -13.55 -0.45
N VAL A 326 -13.78 -12.25 -0.60
CA VAL A 326 -13.99 -11.53 -1.85
C VAL A 326 -12.68 -10.89 -2.30
N GLY A 327 -12.23 -11.24 -3.49
CA GLY A 327 -11.13 -10.62 -4.19
C GLY A 327 -11.63 -9.75 -5.35
N ALA A 328 -10.99 -8.62 -5.57
CA ALA A 328 -11.18 -7.82 -6.77
C ALA A 328 -9.82 -7.36 -7.30
N PHE A 329 -9.66 -7.43 -8.61
CA PHE A 329 -8.50 -6.90 -9.32
C PHE A 329 -8.97 -6.13 -10.55
N ALA A 330 -8.57 -4.87 -10.66
CA ALA A 330 -8.79 -4.09 -11.86
C ALA A 330 -7.48 -3.40 -12.25
N GLY A 331 -6.82 -3.93 -13.27
CA GLY A 331 -5.57 -3.40 -13.80
C GLY A 331 -5.79 -2.70 -15.14
N ARG A 332 -5.21 -1.52 -15.31
CA ARG A 332 -5.23 -0.79 -16.57
C ARG A 332 -3.84 -0.38 -17.00
N VAL A 333 -3.43 -0.78 -18.20
CA VAL A 333 -2.25 -0.26 -18.88
C VAL A 333 -2.71 0.73 -19.95
N LEU A 334 -2.23 1.96 -19.84
CA LEU A 334 -2.53 3.03 -20.78
C LEU A 334 -1.25 3.40 -21.54
N VAL A 335 -1.23 3.15 -22.84
CA VAL A 335 -0.10 3.47 -23.73
C VAL A 335 -0.47 4.66 -24.60
N ARG A 336 0.15 5.81 -24.34
CA ARG A 336 -0.11 7.07 -25.03
C ARG A 336 0.46 7.06 -26.46
N HIS A 337 -0.02 7.94 -27.33
CA HIS A 337 0.40 8.02 -28.74
C HIS A 337 1.93 8.07 -28.95
N GLY A 338 2.67 8.76 -28.09
CA GLY A 338 4.14 8.87 -28.16
C GLY A 338 4.90 7.70 -27.53
N ALA A 339 4.23 6.78 -26.85
CA ALA A 339 4.87 5.71 -26.07
C ALA A 339 5.23 4.49 -26.93
N GLN A 340 6.02 4.71 -27.98
CA GLN A 340 6.50 3.65 -28.87
C GLN A 340 7.50 2.74 -28.16
N LYS A 341 7.66 1.49 -28.63
CA LYS A 341 8.55 0.49 -28.03
C LYS A 341 8.21 0.14 -26.57
N THR A 342 6.98 0.36 -26.16
CA THR A 342 6.48 -0.12 -24.87
C THR A 342 6.44 -1.65 -24.87
N ASP A 343 6.97 -2.26 -23.80
CA ASP A 343 6.80 -3.69 -23.50
C ASP A 343 6.05 -3.84 -22.17
N SER A 344 4.83 -4.38 -22.21
CA SER A 344 3.96 -4.45 -21.04
C SER A 344 3.26 -5.80 -20.91
N VAL A 345 3.41 -6.43 -19.74
CA VAL A 345 2.73 -7.68 -19.44
C VAL A 345 1.98 -7.56 -18.11
N MET A 346 0.66 -7.81 -18.14
CA MET A 346 -0.19 -7.86 -16.94
C MET A 346 -0.75 -9.27 -16.75
N ARG A 347 -0.53 -9.87 -15.58
CA ARG A 347 -1.05 -11.18 -15.22
C ARG A 347 -1.79 -11.12 -13.89
N ASN A 348 -3.03 -11.61 -13.89
CA ASN A 348 -3.79 -11.82 -12.67
C ASN A 348 -4.24 -13.28 -12.58
N GLN A 349 -3.78 -13.99 -11.58
CA GLN A 349 -4.07 -15.41 -11.38
C GLN A 349 -4.75 -15.61 -10.03
N ASN A 350 -5.86 -16.32 -10.02
CA ASN A 350 -6.72 -16.39 -8.85
C ASN A 350 -7.15 -17.84 -8.59
N LEU A 351 -7.03 -18.23 -7.34
CA LEU A 351 -7.43 -19.52 -6.83
C LEU A 351 -8.59 -19.35 -5.83
N CYS A 352 -9.77 -19.92 -6.15
CA CYS A 352 -10.90 -19.97 -5.24
C CYS A 352 -10.96 -21.39 -4.65
N SER A 353 -10.60 -21.53 -3.36
CA SER A 353 -10.52 -22.84 -2.68
C SER A 353 -11.89 -23.40 -2.32
N THR A 354 -12.91 -22.52 -2.21
CA THR A 354 -14.33 -22.88 -1.96
C THR A 354 -15.24 -22.30 -3.05
N LYS A 355 -16.50 -22.78 -3.07
CA LYS A 355 -17.52 -22.31 -4.02
C LYS A 355 -18.11 -20.95 -3.64
N GLU A 356 -18.03 -20.58 -2.38
CA GLU A 356 -18.52 -19.34 -1.80
C GLU A 356 -17.55 -18.19 -2.01
N ALA A 357 -16.25 -18.46 -2.16
CA ALA A 357 -15.23 -17.49 -2.50
C ALA A 357 -15.53 -16.81 -3.86
N ARG A 358 -15.34 -15.52 -3.94
CA ARG A 358 -15.66 -14.73 -5.14
C ARG A 358 -14.47 -13.92 -5.59
N MET A 359 -14.15 -14.01 -6.89
CA MET A 359 -13.13 -13.19 -7.52
C MET A 359 -13.71 -12.38 -8.68
N TYR A 360 -13.47 -11.09 -8.66
CA TYR A 360 -13.73 -10.16 -9.75
C TYR A 360 -12.42 -9.74 -10.37
N THR A 361 -12.24 -9.97 -11.67
CA THR A 361 -11.00 -9.62 -12.36
C THR A 361 -11.29 -8.87 -13.64
N GLN A 362 -10.62 -7.73 -13.84
CA GLN A 362 -10.82 -6.82 -14.95
C GLN A 362 -9.49 -6.23 -15.44
N PRO A 363 -8.68 -7.02 -16.18
CA PRO A 363 -7.50 -6.46 -16.84
C PRO A 363 -7.90 -5.69 -18.09
N MET A 364 -7.34 -4.49 -18.29
CA MET A 364 -7.64 -3.58 -19.42
C MET A 364 -6.36 -3.07 -20.08
N LEU A 365 -6.38 -3.01 -21.41
CA LEU A 365 -5.36 -2.38 -22.23
C LEU A 365 -5.99 -1.26 -23.05
N GLU A 366 -5.45 -0.05 -22.95
CA GLU A 366 -5.78 1.10 -23.78
C GLU A 366 -4.51 1.52 -24.53
N ILE A 367 -4.42 1.18 -25.81
CA ILE A 367 -3.19 1.32 -26.59
C ILE A 367 -3.42 2.30 -27.74
N TYR A 368 -2.66 3.38 -27.75
CA TYR A 368 -2.70 4.44 -28.74
C TYR A 368 -1.38 4.58 -29.52
N ALA A 369 -0.44 3.64 -29.38
CA ALA A 369 0.82 3.57 -30.11
C ALA A 369 0.87 2.30 -30.96
N ASP A 370 1.58 2.34 -32.09
CA ASP A 370 1.56 1.27 -33.10
C ASP A 370 2.65 0.21 -32.86
N ASP A 371 3.83 0.63 -32.42
CA ASP A 371 5.01 -0.24 -32.26
C ASP A 371 5.22 -0.59 -30.78
N VAL A 372 4.41 -1.53 -30.29
CA VAL A 372 4.41 -1.94 -28.89
C VAL A 372 4.19 -3.46 -28.74
N LYS A 373 4.60 -3.99 -27.59
CA LYS A 373 4.32 -5.37 -27.17
C LYS A 373 3.54 -5.32 -25.86
N CYS A 374 2.23 -5.50 -25.93
CA CYS A 374 1.37 -5.45 -24.76
C CYS A 374 0.52 -6.71 -24.67
N ALA A 375 0.50 -7.34 -23.52
CA ALA A 375 -0.32 -8.51 -23.25
C ALA A 375 -0.93 -8.45 -21.86
N HIS A 376 -2.15 -8.98 -21.74
CA HIS A 376 -2.75 -9.23 -20.45
C HIS A 376 -3.33 -10.64 -20.37
N GLY A 377 -3.39 -11.19 -19.16
CA GLY A 377 -4.03 -12.48 -18.92
C GLY A 377 -4.63 -12.53 -17.52
N SER A 378 -5.81 -13.14 -17.43
CA SER A 378 -6.46 -13.39 -16.15
C SER A 378 -7.01 -14.80 -16.09
N THR A 379 -6.87 -15.43 -14.93
CA THR A 379 -7.45 -16.75 -14.66
C THR A 379 -8.15 -16.77 -13.31
N VAL A 380 -9.28 -17.45 -13.25
CA VAL A 380 -9.96 -17.79 -12.00
C VAL A 380 -10.19 -19.31 -12.04
N GLY A 381 -9.63 -20.02 -11.08
CA GLY A 381 -9.68 -21.48 -11.05
C GLY A 381 -9.78 -22.03 -9.65
N GLN A 382 -9.79 -23.36 -9.58
CA GLN A 382 -9.71 -24.15 -8.36
C GLN A 382 -8.41 -24.94 -8.36
N LEU A 383 -8.09 -25.57 -7.22
CA LEU A 383 -6.96 -26.48 -7.14
C LEU A 383 -7.11 -27.63 -8.16
N ASN A 384 -5.99 -28.00 -8.77
CA ASN A 384 -5.96 -29.06 -9.76
C ASN A 384 -6.22 -30.43 -9.09
N ASP A 385 -7.39 -31.03 -9.39
CA ASP A 385 -7.80 -32.33 -8.83
C ASP A 385 -6.83 -33.45 -9.17
N ALA A 386 -6.22 -33.43 -10.35
CA ALA A 386 -5.22 -34.42 -10.74
C ALA A 386 -3.94 -34.31 -9.89
N ALA A 387 -3.52 -33.07 -9.60
CA ALA A 387 -2.38 -32.83 -8.70
C ALA A 387 -2.70 -33.29 -7.27
N LEU A 388 -3.90 -32.93 -6.76
CA LEU A 388 -4.37 -33.39 -5.44
C LEU A 388 -4.43 -34.93 -5.37
N PHE A 389 -4.99 -35.57 -6.38
CA PHE A 389 -5.06 -37.01 -6.46
C PHE A 389 -3.66 -37.64 -6.44
N TYR A 390 -2.74 -37.15 -7.25
CA TYR A 390 -1.36 -37.63 -7.29
C TYR A 390 -0.66 -37.51 -5.93
N MET A 391 -0.80 -36.36 -5.24
CA MET A 391 -0.21 -36.18 -3.91
C MET A 391 -0.80 -37.14 -2.88
N ARG A 392 -2.11 -37.36 -2.93
CA ARG A 392 -2.78 -38.36 -2.06
C ARG A 392 -2.31 -39.79 -2.30
N GLN A 393 -2.05 -40.18 -3.55
CA GLN A 393 -1.48 -41.46 -3.90
C GLN A 393 -0.07 -41.67 -3.32
N ARG A 394 0.64 -40.58 -3.04
CA ARG A 394 1.95 -40.57 -2.37
C ARG A 394 1.84 -40.54 -0.83
N GLY A 395 0.65 -40.68 -0.28
CA GLY A 395 0.40 -40.71 1.17
C GLY A 395 0.28 -39.34 1.83
N ILE A 396 0.25 -38.23 1.06
CA ILE A 396 0.08 -36.89 1.61
C ILE A 396 -1.41 -36.69 1.96
N PRO A 397 -1.75 -36.33 3.22
CA PRO A 397 -3.12 -36.03 3.60
C PRO A 397 -3.73 -34.88 2.76
N LEU A 398 -5.05 -34.95 2.51
CA LEU A 398 -5.72 -33.94 1.65
C LEU A 398 -5.49 -32.50 2.08
N LYS A 399 -5.56 -32.24 3.40
CA LYS A 399 -5.32 -30.91 3.96
C LYS A 399 -3.92 -30.40 3.62
N GLU A 400 -2.92 -31.26 3.80
CA GLU A 400 -1.52 -30.91 3.50
C GLU A 400 -1.27 -30.76 1.99
N ALA A 401 -1.89 -31.59 1.16
CA ALA A 401 -1.78 -31.47 -0.30
C ALA A 401 -2.35 -30.16 -0.81
N ARG A 402 -3.50 -29.71 -0.27
CA ARG A 402 -4.07 -28.39 -0.60
C ARG A 402 -3.14 -27.26 -0.20
N LEU A 403 -2.66 -27.25 1.04
CA LEU A 403 -1.73 -26.26 1.55
C LEU A 403 -0.48 -26.14 0.68
N LEU A 404 0.13 -27.25 0.32
CA LEU A 404 1.33 -27.26 -0.52
C LEU A 404 1.08 -26.68 -1.93
N LEU A 405 -0.08 -26.95 -2.53
CA LEU A 405 -0.44 -26.41 -3.84
C LEU A 405 -0.75 -24.90 -3.76
N GLU A 406 -1.44 -24.45 -2.71
CA GLU A 406 -1.73 -23.04 -2.48
C GLU A 406 -0.43 -22.25 -2.21
N PHE A 407 0.46 -22.82 -1.41
CA PHE A 407 1.78 -22.25 -1.14
C PHE A 407 2.61 -22.13 -2.43
N ALA A 408 2.69 -23.21 -3.22
CA ALA A 408 3.40 -23.20 -4.50
C ALA A 408 2.81 -22.16 -5.48
N PHE A 409 1.48 -21.95 -5.44
CA PHE A 409 0.81 -20.99 -6.29
C PHE A 409 1.24 -19.53 -6.00
N VAL A 410 1.36 -19.14 -4.73
CA VAL A 410 1.73 -17.76 -4.35
C VAL A 410 3.24 -17.51 -4.38
N ASN A 411 4.07 -18.56 -4.35
CA ASN A 411 5.53 -18.44 -4.29
C ASN A 411 6.11 -17.63 -5.45
N GLU A 412 5.54 -17.67 -6.65
CA GLU A 412 6.02 -16.88 -7.78
C GLU A 412 6.05 -15.36 -7.49
N VAL A 413 5.12 -14.86 -6.67
CA VAL A 413 5.13 -13.46 -6.24
C VAL A 413 6.20 -13.23 -5.18
N ILE A 414 6.29 -14.12 -4.19
CA ILE A 414 7.21 -14.00 -3.06
C ILE A 414 8.66 -14.13 -3.53
N ASP A 415 8.95 -15.07 -4.42
CA ASP A 415 10.29 -15.28 -4.97
C ASP A 415 10.81 -14.10 -5.78
N GLY A 416 9.92 -13.22 -6.25
CA GLY A 416 10.29 -11.96 -6.89
C GLY A 416 10.79 -10.87 -5.95
N ILE A 417 10.72 -11.07 -4.63
CA ILE A 417 11.17 -10.10 -3.63
C ILE A 417 12.70 -10.15 -3.53
N LYS A 418 13.34 -8.98 -3.78
CA LYS A 418 14.79 -8.85 -3.83
C LYS A 418 15.47 -8.72 -2.45
N LEU A 419 14.70 -8.67 -1.38
CA LEU A 419 15.18 -8.61 -0.01
C LEU A 419 15.09 -10.00 0.63
N ASP A 420 16.19 -10.76 0.58
CA ASP A 420 16.22 -12.18 0.97
C ASP A 420 15.63 -12.47 2.36
N PRO A 421 15.97 -11.73 3.45
CA PRO A 421 15.38 -12.01 4.76
C PRO A 421 13.86 -11.78 4.78
N LEU A 422 13.35 -10.81 4.01
CA LEU A 422 11.91 -10.57 3.89
C LEU A 422 11.25 -11.71 3.10
N ARG A 423 11.85 -12.17 2.02
CA ARG A 423 11.36 -13.29 1.23
C ARG A 423 11.23 -14.56 2.08
N ASP A 424 12.27 -14.90 2.82
CA ASP A 424 12.30 -16.07 3.70
C ASP A 424 11.22 -15.97 4.81
N ARG A 425 11.07 -14.76 5.38
CA ARG A 425 10.02 -14.50 6.35
C ARG A 425 8.63 -14.63 5.76
N LEU A 426 8.40 -14.14 4.55
CA LEU A 426 7.10 -14.25 3.87
C LEU A 426 6.74 -15.70 3.57
N HIS A 427 7.68 -16.53 3.17
CA HIS A 427 7.43 -17.96 3.04
C HIS A 427 6.91 -18.57 4.35
N TYR A 428 7.55 -18.24 5.46
CA TYR A 428 7.11 -18.70 6.79
C TYR A 428 5.74 -18.15 7.18
N LEU A 429 5.49 -16.86 6.97
CA LEU A 429 4.19 -16.22 7.30
C LEU A 429 3.05 -16.79 6.45
N VAL A 430 3.28 -17.01 5.17
CA VAL A 430 2.30 -17.61 4.25
C VAL A 430 1.99 -19.06 4.66
N GLU A 431 3.01 -19.84 5.03
CA GLU A 431 2.80 -21.19 5.55
C GLU A 431 1.93 -21.16 6.82
N LYS A 432 2.27 -20.32 7.79
CA LYS A 432 1.46 -20.11 9.01
C LYS A 432 0.03 -19.68 8.67
N ARG A 433 -0.13 -18.77 7.72
CA ARG A 433 -1.45 -18.28 7.30
C ARG A 433 -2.33 -19.42 6.77
N PHE A 434 -1.81 -20.26 5.88
CA PHE A 434 -2.54 -21.42 5.34
C PHE A 434 -2.80 -22.51 6.41
N ARG A 435 -1.96 -22.62 7.43
CA ARG A 435 -2.20 -23.52 8.56
C ARG A 435 -3.25 -23.00 9.54
N GLY A 436 -3.66 -21.71 9.41
CA GLY A 436 -4.56 -21.05 10.37
C GLY A 436 -3.87 -20.62 11.66
N GLU A 437 -2.55 -20.52 11.65
CA GLU A 437 -1.72 -20.21 12.83
C GLU A 437 -1.36 -18.71 12.92
N LEU A 438 -1.74 -17.90 11.95
CA LEU A 438 -1.41 -16.47 11.89
C LEU A 438 -2.43 -15.64 12.70
N ASN A 439 -2.49 -15.90 14.00
CA ASN A 439 -3.46 -15.23 14.88
C ASN A 439 -2.83 -14.14 15.77
N LYS A 440 -1.50 -14.10 15.90
CA LYS A 440 -0.75 -13.09 16.72
C LYS A 440 0.71 -13.05 16.33
N CYS A 441 1.32 -11.86 16.36
CA CYS A 441 2.78 -11.74 16.32
C CYS A 441 3.39 -12.42 17.54
N GLU A 442 4.14 -13.50 17.39
CA GLU A 442 4.85 -14.14 18.47
C GLU A 442 5.95 -13.20 18.98
N GLY A 443 5.90 -12.84 20.26
CA GLY A 443 6.91 -11.99 20.91
C GLY A 443 6.63 -10.49 20.93
N CYS A 444 5.62 -10.00 20.23
CA CYS A 444 5.21 -8.60 20.29
C CYS A 444 4.39 -8.33 21.55
N LYS A 445 4.86 -7.40 22.41
CA LYS A 445 4.14 -7.00 23.63
C LYS A 445 2.94 -6.07 23.36
N LEU A 446 2.81 -5.55 22.14
CA LEU A 446 1.69 -4.69 21.73
C LEU A 446 0.40 -5.46 21.46
N CYS A 447 0.51 -6.76 21.15
CA CYS A 447 -0.64 -7.63 20.85
C CYS A 447 -1.07 -8.52 22.03
N ARG A 448 -0.57 -8.25 23.24
CA ARG A 448 -0.93 -8.97 24.46
C ARG A 448 -1.86 -8.17 25.34
#